data_f18b9e1676f5463597534060ef6f0f1c
#
_entry.id   f18b9e1676f5463597534060ef6f0f1c
#
_cell.length_a   1.000
_cell.length_b   1.000
_cell.length_c   1.000
_cell.angle_alpha   90.00
_cell.angle_beta   90.00
_cell.angle_gamma   90.00
#
_symmetry.space_group_name_H-M   'P 1'
#
loop_
_entity.id
_entity.type
_entity.pdbx_description
1 polymer ?
#
loop_
_entity_poly.entity_id
_entity_poly.type
_entity_poly.pdbx_seq_one_letter_code
_entity_poly.pdbx_strand_id
1 'polypeptide(L)'
;MPSATPAAVRKQIAEHKPEPIYLIVGDDEAEMSELAAAISTIVEDELRAFNLERLYANDKGVTPSSIVQSARTLPMLGDRRVVIVLRAERILKPKRRGKASEIDDDGPLAADEEPPGDLDALEEYAMRPEPRTTLVVIAADVDRQRKVYKALQKHATIVECWGLRGSKDARVDPRDAMRAADAMVRQAVTAAGQHIEPAASRLLAARAGTDISRLRADLERLLLFAAGQAVITVQDAQEVVSLETAQDDWAVTNAIGRSDAREALRQLALALESGGVPYQILGQLAWYVREKMAAMNPNRVPAAIEALFRTDLELKSSGGDPRVLLERLVVELCRR
;
A
#
# COMPACT_ATOMS: atom_id res chain seq x y z
N MET A 1 -4.52 15.69 22.61
CA MET A 1 -3.10 15.39 22.77
C MET A 1 -2.34 15.73 21.51
N PRO A 2 -1.05 16.06 21.53
CA PRO A 2 -0.31 16.41 20.32
C PRO A 2 -0.10 15.16 19.44
N SER A 3 -0.02 15.36 18.13
CA SER A 3 0.46 14.34 17.21
C SER A 3 1.88 13.94 17.61
N ALA A 4 2.12 12.66 17.78
CA ALA A 4 3.44 12.13 18.09
C ALA A 4 4.14 11.70 16.78
N THR A 5 5.45 11.88 16.73
CA THR A 5 6.25 11.33 15.63
C THR A 5 6.51 9.83 15.86
N PRO A 6 6.73 9.03 14.80
CA PRO A 6 7.13 7.62 14.94
C PRO A 6 8.31 7.44 15.90
N ALA A 7 9.33 8.30 15.84
CA ALA A 7 10.48 8.26 16.72
C ALA A 7 10.12 8.52 18.20
N ALA A 8 9.19 9.43 18.46
CA ALA A 8 8.71 9.70 19.82
C ALA A 8 7.98 8.49 20.42
N VAL A 9 7.17 7.79 19.62
CA VAL A 9 6.51 6.55 20.06
C VAL A 9 7.52 5.46 20.35
N ARG A 10 8.52 5.23 19.48
CA ARG A 10 9.58 4.25 19.75
C ARG A 10 10.31 4.56 21.05
N LYS A 11 10.58 5.83 21.34
CA LYS A 11 11.19 6.26 22.60
C LYS A 11 10.28 5.96 23.80
N GLN A 12 8.98 6.27 23.73
CA GLN A 12 8.02 5.95 24.80
C GLN A 12 7.98 4.44 25.10
N ILE A 13 8.00 3.59 24.05
CA ILE A 13 8.03 2.15 24.22
C ILE A 13 9.32 1.68 24.90
N ALA A 14 10.48 2.21 24.48
CA ALA A 14 11.77 1.89 25.09
C ALA A 14 11.84 2.33 26.57
N GLU A 15 11.14 3.40 26.95
CA GLU A 15 11.01 3.88 28.32
C GLU A 15 9.93 3.13 29.14
N HIS A 16 9.27 2.13 28.59
CA HIS A 16 8.16 1.38 29.20
C HIS A 16 6.96 2.27 29.62
N LYS A 17 6.69 3.33 28.85
CA LYS A 17 5.60 4.27 29.08
C LYS A 17 4.64 4.34 27.89
N PRO A 18 4.01 3.22 27.49
CA PRO A 18 3.06 3.24 26.39
C PRO A 18 1.79 4.00 26.77
N GLU A 19 1.24 4.67 25.77
CA GLU A 19 -0.09 5.28 25.89
C GLU A 19 -1.20 4.21 25.80
N PRO A 20 -2.36 4.45 26.36
CA PRO A 20 -3.47 3.50 26.31
C PRO A 20 -4.06 3.32 24.91
N ILE A 21 -4.00 4.35 24.04
CA ILE A 21 -4.53 4.29 22.69
C ILE A 21 -3.57 4.98 21.72
N TYR A 22 -3.21 4.29 20.64
CA TYR A 22 -2.53 4.84 19.49
C TYR A 22 -3.45 4.76 18.25
N LEU A 23 -3.58 5.86 17.52
CA LEU A 23 -4.15 5.89 16.17
C LEU A 23 -3.02 6.17 15.18
N ILE A 24 -2.63 5.18 14.42
CA ILE A 24 -1.56 5.27 13.41
C ILE A 24 -2.23 5.39 12.04
N VAL A 25 -1.96 6.48 11.33
CA VAL A 25 -2.65 6.83 10.08
C VAL A 25 -1.65 7.25 9.01
N GLY A 26 -1.79 6.74 7.79
CA GLY A 26 -0.93 7.15 6.67
C GLY A 26 -0.89 6.15 5.53
N ASP A 27 -0.03 6.43 4.56
CA ASP A 27 0.23 5.59 3.40
C ASP A 27 1.61 4.89 3.44
N ASP A 28 2.42 5.15 4.46
CA ASP A 28 3.67 4.42 4.70
C ASP A 28 3.40 3.13 5.50
N GLU A 29 2.93 2.08 4.82
CA GLU A 29 2.57 0.80 5.46
C GLU A 29 3.76 0.16 6.20
N ALA A 30 4.98 0.34 5.72
CA ALA A 30 6.17 -0.21 6.37
C ALA A 30 6.43 0.47 7.72
N GLU A 31 6.40 1.81 7.77
CA GLU A 31 6.55 2.57 9.02
C GLU A 31 5.46 2.23 10.03
N MET A 32 4.20 2.12 9.56
CA MET A 32 3.07 1.72 10.40
C MET A 32 3.24 0.30 10.97
N SER A 33 3.73 -0.64 10.15
CA SER A 33 4.00 -2.02 10.56
C SER A 33 5.15 -2.11 11.56
N GLU A 34 6.23 -1.36 11.34
CA GLU A 34 7.36 -1.28 12.27
C GLU A 34 6.95 -0.69 13.63
N LEU A 35 6.09 0.34 13.62
CA LEU A 35 5.54 0.89 14.88
C LEU A 35 4.67 -0.12 15.61
N ALA A 36 3.81 -0.85 14.90
CA ALA A 36 2.99 -1.90 15.48
C ALA A 36 3.85 -3.02 16.07
N ALA A 37 4.94 -3.41 15.39
CA ALA A 37 5.90 -4.38 15.88
C ALA A 37 6.61 -3.85 17.15
N ALA A 38 7.06 -2.59 17.15
CA ALA A 38 7.68 -1.97 18.32
C ALA A 38 6.72 -1.91 19.52
N ILE A 39 5.44 -1.56 19.30
CA ILE A 39 4.43 -1.55 20.38
C ILE A 39 4.16 -2.98 20.88
N SER A 40 4.23 -3.99 20.02
CA SER A 40 4.05 -5.40 20.41
C SER A 40 5.12 -5.88 21.40
N THR A 41 6.30 -5.26 21.44
CA THR A 41 7.37 -5.62 22.40
C THR A 41 7.07 -5.25 23.84
N ILE A 42 5.99 -4.50 24.10
CA ILE A 42 5.51 -4.22 25.46
C ILE A 42 5.09 -5.52 26.16
N VAL A 43 4.61 -6.50 25.38
CA VAL A 43 4.24 -7.82 25.88
C VAL A 43 5.47 -8.72 25.80
N GLU A 44 5.82 -9.36 26.90
CA GLU A 44 6.90 -10.35 26.98
C GLU A 44 6.66 -11.51 26.00
N ASP A 45 7.74 -12.04 25.42
CA ASP A 45 7.65 -13.03 24.34
C ASP A 45 6.85 -14.27 24.72
N GLU A 46 7.05 -14.77 25.94
CA GLU A 46 6.35 -15.95 26.46
C GLU A 46 4.84 -15.70 26.68
N LEU A 47 4.44 -14.44 26.86
CA LEU A 47 3.05 -14.05 27.14
C LEU A 47 2.31 -13.53 25.89
N ARG A 48 2.99 -13.41 24.74
CA ARG A 48 2.36 -12.88 23.51
C ARG A 48 1.15 -13.67 23.05
N ALA A 49 1.16 -14.99 23.22
CA ALA A 49 0.04 -15.83 22.83
C ALA A 49 -1.27 -15.49 23.58
N PHE A 50 -1.17 -14.89 24.76
CA PHE A 50 -2.32 -14.56 25.63
C PHE A 50 -2.64 -13.06 25.62
N ASN A 51 -1.63 -12.19 25.45
CA ASN A 51 -1.74 -10.76 25.68
C ASN A 51 -1.50 -9.90 24.43
N LEU A 52 -1.17 -10.49 23.28
CA LEU A 52 -1.07 -9.81 22.00
C LEU A 52 -2.15 -10.34 21.05
N GLU A 53 -3.10 -9.48 20.70
CA GLU A 53 -4.17 -9.81 19.77
C GLU A 53 -4.09 -8.93 18.53
N ARG A 54 -4.28 -9.53 17.35
CA ARG A 54 -4.33 -8.82 16.07
C ARG A 54 -5.67 -9.08 15.41
N LEU A 55 -6.41 -8.00 15.15
CA LEU A 55 -7.73 -8.00 14.54
C LEU A 55 -7.66 -7.32 13.18
N TYR A 56 -8.26 -7.90 12.17
CA TYR A 56 -8.40 -7.27 10.86
C TYR A 56 -9.83 -6.75 10.73
N ALA A 57 -9.98 -5.44 10.53
CA ALA A 57 -11.30 -4.80 10.45
C ALA A 57 -12.14 -5.23 9.23
N ASN A 58 -11.56 -6.00 8.30
CA ASN A 58 -12.25 -6.62 7.17
C ASN A 58 -12.73 -8.06 7.45
N ASP A 59 -12.37 -8.64 8.58
CA ASP A 59 -12.79 -10.01 8.92
C ASP A 59 -14.24 -10.02 9.43
N LYS A 60 -14.98 -11.09 9.07
CA LYS A 60 -16.35 -11.28 9.57
C LYS A 60 -16.33 -11.38 11.10
N GLY A 61 -17.14 -10.54 11.76
CA GLY A 61 -17.26 -10.51 13.21
C GLY A 61 -16.32 -9.53 13.92
N VAL A 62 -15.40 -8.87 13.21
CA VAL A 62 -14.62 -7.77 13.77
C VAL A 62 -15.42 -6.47 13.64
N THR A 63 -16.08 -6.12 14.72
CA THR A 63 -16.91 -4.93 14.86
C THR A 63 -16.30 -3.95 15.87
N PRO A 64 -16.67 -2.65 15.88
CA PRO A 64 -16.26 -1.73 16.94
C PRO A 64 -16.51 -2.27 18.35
N SER A 65 -17.65 -2.91 18.58
CA SER A 65 -17.97 -3.54 19.88
C SER A 65 -17.05 -4.71 20.21
N SER A 66 -16.74 -5.59 19.25
CA SER A 66 -15.82 -6.71 19.48
C SER A 66 -14.38 -6.22 19.76
N ILE A 67 -13.93 -5.16 19.06
CA ILE A 67 -12.65 -4.50 19.32
C ILE A 67 -12.59 -3.97 20.75
N VAL A 68 -13.65 -3.28 21.20
CA VAL A 68 -13.73 -2.76 22.56
C VAL A 68 -13.78 -3.88 23.59
N GLN A 69 -14.49 -4.97 23.31
CA GLN A 69 -14.51 -6.14 24.18
C GLN A 69 -13.11 -6.74 24.33
N SER A 70 -12.37 -6.92 23.24
CA SER A 70 -10.96 -7.36 23.26
C SER A 70 -10.09 -6.39 24.07
N ALA A 71 -10.27 -5.08 23.88
CA ALA A 71 -9.48 -4.06 24.57
C ALA A 71 -9.82 -3.93 26.08
N ARG A 72 -11.04 -4.29 26.48
CA ARG A 72 -11.45 -4.34 27.91
C ARG A 72 -11.06 -5.65 28.60
N THR A 73 -10.62 -6.66 27.85
CA THR A 73 -10.14 -7.91 28.43
C THR A 73 -8.82 -7.68 29.16
N LEU A 74 -8.78 -8.08 30.43
CA LEU A 74 -7.58 -7.92 31.27
C LEU A 74 -6.42 -8.82 30.78
N PRO A 75 -5.17 -8.39 30.95
CA PRO A 75 -4.02 -9.22 30.63
C PRO A 75 -3.98 -10.49 31.45
N MET A 76 -3.58 -11.59 30.83
CA MET A 76 -3.42 -12.88 31.48
C MET A 76 -1.96 -13.12 31.83
N LEU A 77 -1.64 -13.38 33.09
CA LEU A 77 -0.29 -13.68 33.60
C LEU A 77 0.75 -12.59 33.37
N GLY A 78 0.36 -11.38 33.00
CA GLY A 78 1.26 -10.27 32.68
C GLY A 78 0.68 -8.93 33.11
N ASP A 79 1.48 -7.87 32.95
CA ASP A 79 1.11 -6.52 33.37
C ASP A 79 0.28 -5.78 32.31
N ARG A 80 0.48 -6.11 31.04
CA ARG A 80 -0.14 -5.39 29.92
C ARG A 80 -0.64 -6.33 28.81
N ARG A 81 -1.71 -5.88 28.16
CA ARG A 81 -2.27 -6.44 26.95
C ARG A 81 -2.13 -5.45 25.80
N VAL A 82 -1.88 -5.95 24.59
CA VAL A 82 -1.83 -5.14 23.37
C VAL A 82 -2.85 -5.70 22.38
N VAL A 83 -3.73 -4.83 21.88
CA VAL A 83 -4.71 -5.15 20.85
C VAL A 83 -4.42 -4.29 19.63
N ILE A 84 -4.09 -4.90 18.49
CA ILE A 84 -3.77 -4.21 17.24
C ILE A 84 -4.90 -4.43 16.25
N VAL A 85 -5.52 -3.34 15.80
CA VAL A 85 -6.56 -3.36 14.79
C VAL A 85 -5.98 -2.87 13.47
N LEU A 86 -5.92 -3.76 12.48
CA LEU A 86 -5.42 -3.53 11.14
C LEU A 86 -6.56 -3.19 10.18
N ARG A 87 -6.28 -2.40 9.15
CA ARG A 87 -7.26 -2.01 8.12
C ARG A 87 -8.49 -1.29 8.69
N ALA A 88 -8.29 -0.50 9.75
CA ALA A 88 -9.37 0.18 10.46
C ALA A 88 -10.05 1.29 9.63
N GLU A 89 -9.55 1.64 8.46
CA GLU A 89 -10.23 2.55 7.52
C GLU A 89 -11.64 2.07 7.15
N ARG A 90 -11.90 0.75 7.14
CA ARG A 90 -13.26 0.22 6.89
C ARG A 90 -14.27 0.68 7.94
N ILE A 91 -13.83 0.83 9.19
CA ILE A 91 -14.64 1.27 10.32
C ILE A 91 -14.62 2.80 10.40
N LEU A 92 -13.43 3.41 10.28
CA LEU A 92 -13.25 4.84 10.49
C LEU A 92 -13.58 5.69 9.27
N LYS A 93 -13.53 5.13 8.04
CA LYS A 93 -13.89 5.77 6.78
C LYS A 93 -14.77 4.86 5.93
N PRO A 94 -16.06 4.69 6.25
CA PRO A 94 -16.95 3.88 5.41
C PRO A 94 -17.09 4.50 4.02
N LYS A 95 -17.24 3.64 3.00
CA LYS A 95 -17.51 4.09 1.62
C LYS A 95 -18.74 5.00 1.63
N ARG A 96 -18.63 6.22 1.07
CA ARG A 96 -19.81 7.05 0.78
C ARG A 96 -20.70 6.25 -0.17
N ARG A 97 -22.00 6.13 0.12
CA ARG A 97 -23.01 5.75 -0.87
C ARG A 97 -22.95 6.77 -2.01
N GLY A 98 -22.06 6.57 -2.96
CA GLY A 98 -22.04 7.25 -4.24
C GLY A 98 -22.99 6.51 -5.17
N LYS A 99 -23.80 7.26 -5.94
CA LYS A 99 -24.60 6.80 -7.07
C LYS A 99 -23.93 5.62 -7.75
N ALA A 100 -24.69 4.55 -7.99
CA ALA A 100 -24.29 3.40 -8.74
C ALA A 100 -23.46 3.80 -9.98
N SER A 101 -22.16 3.60 -9.92
CA SER A 101 -21.35 3.33 -11.08
C SER A 101 -21.29 1.81 -11.15
N GLU A 102 -22.01 1.31 -12.15
CA GLU A 102 -22.03 -0.07 -12.57
C GLU A 102 -20.61 -0.60 -12.74
N ILE A 103 -20.46 -1.89 -12.39
CA ILE A 103 -19.35 -2.77 -12.73
C ILE A 103 -18.12 -2.69 -11.80
N ASP A 104 -18.21 -3.37 -10.66
CA ASP A 104 -17.15 -4.23 -10.16
C ASP A 104 -17.77 -5.61 -9.91
N ASP A 105 -17.61 -6.46 -10.91
CA ASP A 105 -17.98 -7.87 -10.91
C ASP A 105 -16.86 -8.65 -10.20
N ASP A 106 -17.01 -8.83 -8.89
CA ASP A 106 -16.36 -9.89 -8.14
C ASP A 106 -17.21 -10.24 -6.92
N GLY A 107 -18.03 -11.29 -7.12
CA GLY A 107 -18.64 -12.13 -6.12
C GLY A 107 -19.67 -11.53 -5.17
N PRO A 108 -20.69 -12.28 -4.76
CA PRO A 108 -21.72 -11.81 -3.84
C PRO A 108 -21.16 -11.66 -2.43
N LEU A 109 -20.54 -10.53 -2.12
CA LEU A 109 -20.36 -10.12 -0.74
C LEU A 109 -21.67 -9.52 -0.29
N ALA A 110 -22.43 -10.34 0.41
CA ALA A 110 -23.59 -9.91 1.16
C ALA A 110 -23.24 -8.65 1.95
N ALA A 111 -23.93 -7.57 1.63
CA ALA A 111 -23.91 -6.35 2.40
C ALA A 111 -24.68 -6.62 3.70
N ASP A 112 -24.00 -7.19 4.70
CA ASP A 112 -24.41 -7.05 6.08
C ASP A 112 -23.98 -5.65 6.50
N GLU A 113 -24.88 -4.69 6.31
CA GLU A 113 -24.76 -3.33 6.82
C GLU A 113 -24.77 -3.41 8.34
N GLU A 114 -23.62 -3.24 8.97
CA GLU A 114 -23.54 -3.04 10.40
C GLU A 114 -24.30 -1.77 10.80
N PRO A 115 -25.13 -1.83 11.85
CA PRO A 115 -25.91 -0.70 12.30
C PRO A 115 -25.01 0.45 12.78
N PRO A 116 -25.39 1.72 12.49
CA PRO A 116 -24.59 2.92 12.84
C PRO A 116 -24.37 3.14 14.35
N GLY A 117 -24.98 2.35 15.22
CA GLY A 117 -24.83 2.46 16.69
C GLY A 117 -23.57 1.82 17.27
N ASP A 118 -22.81 1.05 16.51
CA ASP A 118 -21.67 0.29 17.04
C ASP A 118 -20.41 1.15 17.27
N LEU A 119 -20.27 2.30 16.59
CA LEU A 119 -19.15 3.25 16.78
C LEU A 119 -19.18 3.96 18.12
N ASP A 120 -20.34 4.08 18.75
CA ASP A 120 -20.49 4.73 20.06
C ASP A 120 -19.68 3.96 21.13
N ALA A 121 -19.57 2.65 21.00
CA ALA A 121 -18.72 1.83 21.89
C ALA A 121 -17.23 2.23 21.83
N LEU A 122 -16.72 2.48 20.62
CA LEU A 122 -15.32 2.91 20.44
C LEU A 122 -15.10 4.34 20.94
N GLU A 123 -16.10 5.23 20.78
CA GLU A 123 -16.08 6.59 21.33
C GLU A 123 -16.04 6.55 22.86
N GLU A 124 -16.90 5.74 23.48
CA GLU A 124 -16.93 5.57 24.94
C GLU A 124 -15.61 4.98 25.47
N TYR A 125 -15.07 3.97 24.77
CA TYR A 125 -13.77 3.39 25.14
C TYR A 125 -12.64 4.42 25.05
N ALA A 126 -12.63 5.26 24.02
CA ALA A 126 -11.61 6.32 23.91
C ALA A 126 -11.63 7.28 25.09
N MET A 127 -12.80 7.57 25.66
CA MET A 127 -12.91 8.44 26.85
C MET A 127 -12.46 7.75 28.14
N ARG A 128 -12.58 6.43 28.24
CA ARG A 128 -12.25 5.64 29.43
C ARG A 128 -11.55 4.34 29.03
N PRO A 129 -10.30 4.42 28.54
CA PRO A 129 -9.55 3.25 28.12
C PRO A 129 -9.16 2.39 29.32
N GLU A 130 -8.99 1.09 29.09
CA GLU A 130 -8.46 0.17 30.11
C GLU A 130 -6.97 0.49 30.36
N PRO A 131 -6.57 0.83 31.59
CA PRO A 131 -5.18 1.26 31.88
C PRO A 131 -4.12 0.19 31.61
N ARG A 132 -4.49 -1.09 31.66
CA ARG A 132 -3.59 -2.22 31.45
C ARG A 132 -3.58 -2.73 30.02
N THR A 133 -4.31 -2.07 29.12
CA THR A 133 -4.39 -2.41 27.69
C THR A 133 -3.86 -1.25 26.85
N THR A 134 -3.10 -1.56 25.83
CA THR A 134 -2.74 -0.63 24.77
C THR A 134 -3.49 -1.03 23.50
N LEU A 135 -4.44 -0.19 23.07
CA LEU A 135 -5.17 -0.35 21.81
C LEU A 135 -4.43 0.40 20.71
N VAL A 136 -4.07 -0.28 19.63
CA VAL A 136 -3.41 0.27 18.46
C VAL A 136 -4.35 0.16 17.26
N VAL A 137 -4.77 1.29 16.72
CA VAL A 137 -5.68 1.35 15.57
C VAL A 137 -4.89 1.84 14.36
N ILE A 138 -4.78 1.00 13.32
CA ILE A 138 -4.00 1.28 12.11
C ILE A 138 -4.94 1.41 10.93
N ALA A 139 -4.89 2.58 10.25
CA ALA A 139 -5.74 2.90 9.13
C ALA A 139 -4.96 3.65 8.04
N ALA A 140 -5.18 3.28 6.78
CA ALA A 140 -4.62 4.03 5.65
C ALA A 140 -5.21 5.45 5.57
N ASP A 141 -6.46 5.61 5.97
CA ASP A 141 -7.14 6.91 5.97
C ASP A 141 -8.31 6.91 6.97
N VAL A 142 -8.69 8.10 7.42
CA VAL A 142 -9.77 8.31 8.38
C VAL A 142 -10.64 9.51 7.98
N ASP A 143 -11.94 9.43 8.30
CA ASP A 143 -12.83 10.57 8.17
C ASP A 143 -12.72 11.47 9.42
N ARG A 144 -12.00 12.58 9.26
CA ARG A 144 -11.73 13.53 10.36
C ARG A 144 -12.97 14.25 10.88
N GLN A 145 -14.11 14.19 10.17
CA GLN A 145 -15.36 14.84 10.59
C GLN A 145 -16.18 13.97 11.56
N ARG A 146 -15.92 12.66 11.60
CA ARG A 146 -16.69 11.73 12.44
C ARG A 146 -16.45 11.96 13.94
N LYS A 147 -17.48 11.68 14.72
CA LYS A 147 -17.42 11.78 16.20
C LYS A 147 -16.33 10.89 16.78
N VAL A 148 -16.21 9.64 16.30
CA VAL A 148 -15.18 8.70 16.74
C VAL A 148 -13.75 9.24 16.52
N TYR A 149 -13.47 9.88 15.37
CA TYR A 149 -12.16 10.49 15.15
C TYR A 149 -11.91 11.65 16.12
N LYS A 150 -12.93 12.49 16.37
CA LYS A 150 -12.83 13.61 17.33
C LYS A 150 -12.62 13.12 18.76
N ALA A 151 -13.22 11.99 19.15
CA ALA A 151 -12.95 11.36 20.43
C ALA A 151 -11.53 10.81 20.52
N LEU A 152 -11.06 10.08 19.50
CA LEU A 152 -9.67 9.62 19.40
C LEU A 152 -8.67 10.78 19.39
N GLN A 153 -8.98 11.87 18.71
CA GLN A 153 -8.11 13.07 18.69
C GLN A 153 -7.92 13.69 20.08
N LYS A 154 -8.90 13.57 20.96
CA LYS A 154 -8.81 14.12 22.32
C LYS A 154 -8.10 13.17 23.30
N HIS A 155 -8.23 11.88 23.11
CA HIS A 155 -7.88 10.88 24.11
C HIS A 155 -6.83 9.85 23.66
N ALA A 156 -6.51 9.80 22.37
CA ALA A 156 -5.49 8.91 21.80
C ALA A 156 -4.26 9.68 21.34
N THR A 157 -3.14 9.01 21.27
CA THR A 157 -1.92 9.51 20.62
C THR A 157 -2.03 9.23 19.12
N ILE A 158 -2.11 10.29 18.31
CA ILE A 158 -2.18 10.17 16.86
C ILE A 158 -0.75 10.20 16.29
N VAL A 159 -0.45 9.21 15.44
CA VAL A 159 0.83 9.10 14.73
C VAL A 159 0.54 9.14 13.23
N GLU A 160 1.06 10.15 12.56
CA GLU A 160 0.89 10.32 11.13
C GLU A 160 2.11 9.77 10.38
N CYS A 161 1.88 8.79 9.48
CA CYS A 161 2.89 8.09 8.69
C CYS A 161 2.64 8.34 7.19
N TRP A 162 2.78 9.58 6.73
CA TRP A 162 2.53 9.98 5.34
C TRP A 162 3.76 9.86 4.43
N GLY A 163 4.83 9.24 4.92
CA GLY A 163 6.05 9.03 4.15
C GLY A 163 6.63 10.34 3.60
N LEU A 164 6.79 10.41 2.28
CA LEU A 164 7.38 11.57 1.60
C LEU A 164 6.44 12.79 1.51
N ARG A 165 5.17 12.64 1.87
CA ARG A 165 4.16 13.72 1.77
C ARG A 165 4.12 14.64 2.98
N GLY A 166 4.62 14.20 4.12
CA GLY A 166 4.57 14.95 5.37
C GLY A 166 3.18 15.08 6.01
N SER A 167 2.10 15.24 5.22
CA SER A 167 0.71 15.17 5.70
C SER A 167 -0.25 14.82 4.56
N LYS A 168 -1.48 14.36 4.89
CA LYS A 168 -2.52 13.97 3.92
C LYS A 168 -2.89 15.07 2.94
N ASP A 169 -3.07 16.29 3.46
CA ASP A 169 -3.62 17.42 2.70
C ASP A 169 -2.52 18.38 2.21
N ALA A 170 -1.25 18.07 2.49
CA ALA A 170 -0.15 18.90 2.03
C ALA A 170 -0.04 18.83 0.51
N ARG A 171 -0.02 20.00 -0.10
CA ARG A 171 0.43 20.14 -1.49
C ARG A 171 1.93 19.85 -1.49
N VAL A 172 2.29 18.64 -1.89
CA VAL A 172 3.69 18.19 -1.84
C VAL A 172 4.50 19.00 -2.83
N ASP A 173 5.47 19.77 -2.31
CA ASP A 173 6.51 20.31 -3.18
C ASP A 173 7.39 19.13 -3.64
N PRO A 174 7.48 18.87 -4.95
CA PRO A 174 8.32 17.77 -5.47
C PRO A 174 9.79 17.86 -5.00
N ARG A 175 10.28 19.07 -4.73
CA ARG A 175 11.64 19.29 -4.24
C ARG A 175 11.81 18.84 -2.79
N ASP A 176 10.79 19.07 -1.95
CA ASP A 176 10.82 18.65 -0.55
C ASP A 176 10.67 17.13 -0.44
N ALA A 177 9.77 16.53 -1.22
CA ALA A 177 9.65 15.08 -1.32
C ALA A 177 10.96 14.43 -1.78
N MET A 178 11.61 14.99 -2.79
CA MET A 178 12.90 14.50 -3.29
C MET A 178 14.00 14.61 -2.24
N ARG A 179 14.04 15.70 -1.47
CA ARG A 179 15.01 15.85 -0.35
C ARG A 179 14.77 14.85 0.76
N ALA A 180 13.51 14.64 1.12
CA ALA A 180 13.12 13.64 2.13
C ALA A 180 13.48 12.22 1.67
N ALA A 181 13.21 11.88 0.39
CA ALA A 181 13.58 10.60 -0.20
C ALA A 181 15.10 10.38 -0.22
N ASP A 182 15.89 11.37 -0.65
CA ASP A 182 17.35 11.29 -0.64
C ASP A 182 17.91 11.09 0.78
N ALA A 183 17.37 11.81 1.77
CA ALA A 183 17.76 11.66 3.16
C ALA A 183 17.44 10.24 3.69
N MET A 184 16.24 9.71 3.37
CA MET A 184 15.82 8.38 3.77
C MET A 184 16.71 7.28 3.17
N VAL A 185 17.04 7.37 1.88
CA VAL A 185 17.95 6.44 1.20
C VAL A 185 19.31 6.42 1.90
N ARG A 186 19.91 7.58 2.14
CA ARG A 186 21.22 7.67 2.82
C ARG A 186 21.18 7.11 4.22
N GLN A 187 20.15 7.42 4.98
CA GLN A 187 19.99 6.91 6.34
C GLN A 187 19.89 5.39 6.36
N ALA A 188 19.09 4.80 5.48
CA ALA A 188 18.89 3.35 5.42
C ALA A 188 20.16 2.62 4.98
N VAL A 189 20.90 3.15 3.98
CA VAL A 189 22.18 2.59 3.54
C VAL A 189 23.24 2.68 4.66
N THR A 190 23.28 3.81 5.38
CA THR A 190 24.18 3.96 6.52
C THR A 190 23.82 2.98 7.66
N ALA A 191 22.55 2.76 7.93
CA ALA A 191 22.08 1.79 8.91
C ALA A 191 22.44 0.34 8.52
N ALA A 192 22.55 0.05 7.21
CA ALA A 192 23.05 -1.23 6.69
C ALA A 192 24.59 -1.35 6.72
N GLY A 193 25.30 -0.34 7.25
CA GLY A 193 26.76 -0.33 7.34
C GLY A 193 27.48 -0.03 6.01
N GLN A 194 26.78 0.53 5.03
CA GLN A 194 27.29 0.84 3.69
C GLN A 194 27.31 2.36 3.44
N HIS A 195 27.97 2.78 2.36
CA HIS A 195 27.92 4.14 1.85
C HIS A 195 27.25 4.15 0.48
N ILE A 196 26.63 5.27 0.10
CA ILE A 196 26.02 5.44 -1.21
C ILE A 196 26.51 6.71 -1.89
N GLU A 197 26.82 6.62 -3.18
CA GLU A 197 27.16 7.80 -3.98
C GLU A 197 25.97 8.77 -4.04
N PRO A 198 26.21 10.10 -3.92
CA PRO A 198 25.13 11.09 -3.96
C PRO A 198 24.29 11.07 -5.24
N ALA A 199 24.87 10.60 -6.36
CA ALA A 199 24.15 10.47 -7.62
C ALA A 199 23.22 9.24 -7.61
N ALA A 200 23.62 8.12 -7.00
CA ALA A 200 22.79 6.92 -6.82
C ALA A 200 21.58 7.21 -5.93
N SER A 201 21.79 7.86 -4.78
CA SER A 201 20.74 8.26 -3.87
C SER A 201 19.70 9.18 -4.54
N ARG A 202 20.18 10.19 -5.28
CA ARG A 202 19.28 11.10 -6.03
C ARG A 202 18.52 10.41 -7.15
N LEU A 203 19.08 9.39 -7.78
CA LEU A 203 18.42 8.62 -8.83
C LEU A 203 17.19 7.86 -8.27
N LEU A 204 17.33 7.18 -7.12
CA LEU A 204 16.19 6.52 -6.45
C LEU A 204 15.15 7.54 -5.99
N ALA A 205 15.59 8.65 -5.38
CA ALA A 205 14.70 9.71 -4.93
C ALA A 205 13.88 10.33 -6.08
N ALA A 206 14.51 10.60 -7.22
CA ALA A 206 13.85 11.14 -8.41
C ALA A 206 12.82 10.16 -8.99
N ARG A 207 13.13 8.87 -8.98
CA ARG A 207 12.24 7.83 -9.47
C ARG A 207 11.02 7.64 -8.57
N ALA A 208 11.21 7.64 -7.28
CA ALA A 208 10.13 7.49 -6.31
C ALA A 208 9.13 8.66 -6.36
N GLY A 209 9.61 9.87 -6.63
CA GLY A 209 8.76 11.07 -6.63
C GLY A 209 8.13 11.28 -5.25
N THR A 210 6.83 11.01 -5.13
CA THR A 210 6.08 11.09 -3.86
C THR A 210 5.65 9.72 -3.33
N ASP A 211 6.01 8.65 -4.01
CA ASP A 211 5.63 7.28 -3.68
C ASP A 211 6.67 6.65 -2.74
N ILE A 212 6.32 6.59 -1.44
CA ILE A 212 7.17 5.99 -0.41
C ILE A 212 7.31 4.48 -0.58
N SER A 213 6.26 3.80 -1.02
CA SER A 213 6.27 2.34 -1.19
C SER A 213 7.25 1.94 -2.28
N ARG A 214 7.26 2.69 -3.38
CA ARG A 214 8.23 2.51 -4.47
C ARG A 214 9.66 2.76 -3.97
N LEU A 215 9.88 3.85 -3.21
CA LEU A 215 11.21 4.15 -2.67
C LEU A 215 11.73 3.01 -1.79
N ARG A 216 10.90 2.48 -0.90
CA ARG A 216 11.26 1.38 -0.01
C ARG A 216 11.57 0.10 -0.78
N ALA A 217 10.75 -0.25 -1.76
CA ALA A 217 10.98 -1.42 -2.61
C ALA A 217 12.28 -1.32 -3.42
N ASP A 218 12.56 -0.15 -4.00
CA ASP A 218 13.82 0.10 -4.72
C ASP A 218 15.03 0.03 -3.79
N LEU A 219 14.91 0.60 -2.60
CA LEU A 219 15.96 0.60 -1.60
C LEU A 219 16.27 -0.81 -1.08
N GLU A 220 15.26 -1.60 -0.77
CA GLU A 220 15.42 -2.99 -0.34
C GLU A 220 16.14 -3.81 -1.42
N ARG A 221 15.71 -3.69 -2.67
CA ARG A 221 16.37 -4.36 -3.80
C ARG A 221 17.82 -3.93 -3.96
N LEU A 222 18.09 -2.61 -3.82
CA LEU A 222 19.44 -2.09 -3.93
C LEU A 222 20.35 -2.62 -2.81
N LEU A 223 19.87 -2.66 -1.57
CA LEU A 223 20.63 -3.20 -0.46
C LEU A 223 20.92 -4.71 -0.62
N LEU A 224 19.96 -5.46 -1.15
CA LEU A 224 20.15 -6.89 -1.47
C LEU A 224 21.13 -7.08 -2.62
N PHE A 225 21.03 -6.28 -3.70
CA PHE A 225 21.91 -6.35 -4.86
C PHE A 225 23.36 -6.01 -4.49
N ALA A 226 23.54 -4.97 -3.68
CA ALA A 226 24.85 -4.49 -3.23
C ALA A 226 25.33 -5.16 -1.92
N ALA A 227 24.75 -6.30 -1.54
CA ALA A 227 25.12 -6.98 -0.30
C ALA A 227 26.62 -7.36 -0.32
N GLY A 228 27.34 -6.96 0.74
CA GLY A 228 28.80 -7.17 0.86
C GLY A 228 29.68 -6.10 0.21
N GLN A 229 29.11 -5.11 -0.48
CA GLN A 229 29.86 -3.97 -1.00
C GLN A 229 29.96 -2.89 0.11
N ALA A 230 31.10 -2.20 0.17
CA ALA A 230 31.26 -1.06 1.10
C ALA A 230 30.60 0.21 0.58
N VAL A 231 30.54 0.39 -0.76
CA VAL A 231 30.02 1.57 -1.43
C VAL A 231 29.07 1.17 -2.54
N ILE A 232 27.89 1.75 -2.54
CA ILE A 232 26.88 1.59 -3.58
C ILE A 232 27.06 2.69 -4.61
N THR A 233 27.27 2.29 -5.87
CA THR A 233 27.54 3.21 -6.98
C THR A 233 26.27 3.59 -7.74
N VAL A 234 26.39 4.62 -8.57
CA VAL A 234 25.32 4.99 -9.53
C VAL A 234 24.99 3.84 -10.49
N GLN A 235 25.98 3.04 -10.86
CA GLN A 235 25.80 1.92 -11.77
C GLN A 235 24.93 0.82 -11.13
N ASP A 236 25.17 0.49 -9.85
CA ASP A 236 24.35 -0.45 -9.09
C ASP A 236 22.89 0.01 -9.03
N ALA A 237 22.69 1.30 -8.73
CA ALA A 237 21.34 1.88 -8.69
C ALA A 237 20.66 1.86 -10.07
N GLN A 238 21.38 2.12 -11.15
CA GLN A 238 20.86 2.05 -12.53
C GLN A 238 20.46 0.63 -12.90
N GLU A 239 21.23 -0.37 -12.48
CA GLU A 239 20.98 -1.78 -12.77
C GLU A 239 19.70 -2.23 -12.07
N VAL A 240 19.54 -1.95 -10.78
CA VAL A 240 18.33 -2.26 -10.00
C VAL A 240 17.10 -1.57 -10.59
N VAL A 241 17.23 -0.29 -10.99
CA VAL A 241 16.16 0.48 -11.64
C VAL A 241 15.79 -0.08 -13.00
N SER A 242 16.77 -0.53 -13.80
CA SER A 242 16.52 -1.10 -15.14
C SER A 242 15.86 -2.48 -15.08
N LEU A 243 16.17 -3.29 -14.07
CA LEU A 243 15.51 -4.58 -13.85
C LEU A 243 14.00 -4.42 -13.60
N GLU A 244 13.57 -3.35 -12.94
CA GLU A 244 12.14 -3.10 -12.73
C GLU A 244 11.47 -2.45 -13.94
N THR A 245 12.22 -1.70 -14.76
CA THR A 245 11.66 -1.16 -16.01
C THR A 245 11.25 -2.29 -16.96
N ALA A 246 11.82 -3.49 -16.79
CA ALA A 246 11.37 -4.71 -17.47
C ALA A 246 10.03 -5.24 -16.91
N GLN A 247 9.58 -4.78 -15.75
CA GLN A 247 8.30 -5.12 -15.11
C GLN A 247 7.34 -3.91 -15.03
N ASP A 248 7.53 -2.88 -15.88
CA ASP A 248 6.54 -1.80 -15.99
C ASP A 248 5.24 -2.38 -16.58
N ASP A 249 4.23 -2.55 -15.73
CA ASP A 249 2.90 -3.06 -16.10
C ASP A 249 2.29 -2.31 -17.30
N TRP A 250 2.73 -1.07 -17.53
CA TRP A 250 2.29 -0.23 -18.63
C TRP A 250 3.23 -0.19 -19.83
N ALA A 251 4.36 -0.88 -19.79
CA ALA A 251 5.37 -0.84 -20.85
C ALA A 251 4.80 -1.29 -22.21
N VAL A 252 3.98 -2.35 -22.21
CA VAL A 252 3.31 -2.86 -23.40
C VAL A 252 2.37 -1.79 -23.97
N THR A 253 1.50 -1.22 -23.16
CA THR A 253 0.50 -0.22 -23.59
C THR A 253 1.14 1.09 -24.01
N ASN A 254 2.23 1.51 -23.36
CA ASN A 254 3.00 2.68 -23.74
C ASN A 254 3.67 2.49 -25.12
N ALA A 255 4.19 1.31 -25.40
CA ALA A 255 4.76 0.99 -26.71
C ALA A 255 3.67 0.95 -27.81
N ILE A 256 2.49 0.38 -27.51
CA ILE A 256 1.32 0.40 -28.42
C ILE A 256 0.91 1.86 -28.72
N GLY A 257 0.89 2.73 -27.71
CA GLY A 257 0.57 4.14 -27.88
C GLY A 257 1.51 4.88 -28.84
N ARG A 258 2.76 4.46 -28.90
CA ARG A 258 3.75 4.95 -29.87
C ARG A 258 3.69 4.23 -31.23
N SER A 259 2.80 3.25 -31.38
CA SER A 259 2.73 2.36 -32.56
C SER A 259 4.06 1.61 -32.81
N ASP A 260 4.83 1.34 -31.76
CA ASP A 260 6.09 0.57 -31.83
C ASP A 260 5.80 -0.91 -31.50
N ALA A 261 5.43 -1.65 -32.55
CA ALA A 261 5.09 -3.07 -32.43
C ALA A 261 6.29 -3.91 -31.95
N ARG A 262 7.51 -3.55 -32.35
CA ARG A 262 8.72 -4.28 -31.93
C ARG A 262 8.94 -4.18 -30.43
N GLU A 263 8.88 -2.96 -29.92
CA GLU A 263 9.05 -2.73 -28.49
C GLU A 263 7.86 -3.30 -27.68
N ALA A 264 6.63 -3.18 -28.19
CA ALA A 264 5.45 -3.75 -27.54
C ALA A 264 5.54 -5.28 -27.40
N LEU A 265 5.99 -5.99 -28.46
CA LEU A 265 6.21 -7.44 -28.41
C LEU A 265 7.34 -7.82 -27.46
N ARG A 266 8.42 -7.04 -27.43
CA ARG A 266 9.54 -7.28 -26.51
C ARG A 266 9.08 -7.15 -25.05
N GLN A 267 8.31 -6.12 -24.73
CA GLN A 267 7.78 -5.90 -23.38
C GLN A 267 6.75 -6.97 -22.99
N LEU A 268 5.91 -7.41 -23.93
CA LEU A 268 4.98 -8.51 -23.71
C LEU A 268 5.73 -9.82 -23.39
N ALA A 269 6.79 -10.12 -24.12
CA ALA A 269 7.62 -11.30 -23.86
C ALA A 269 8.21 -11.27 -22.46
N LEU A 270 8.81 -10.14 -22.05
CA LEU A 270 9.37 -9.94 -20.71
C LEU A 270 8.29 -10.08 -19.62
N ALA A 271 7.10 -9.51 -19.82
CA ALA A 271 5.99 -9.63 -18.87
C ALA A 271 5.55 -11.09 -18.68
N LEU A 272 5.45 -11.87 -19.76
CA LEU A 272 5.08 -13.28 -19.69
C LEU A 272 6.19 -14.15 -19.07
N GLU A 273 7.46 -13.88 -19.40
CA GLU A 273 8.62 -14.61 -18.85
C GLU A 273 8.82 -14.34 -17.35
N SER A 274 8.42 -13.14 -16.85
CA SER A 274 8.41 -12.82 -15.43
C SER A 274 7.21 -13.38 -14.65
N GLY A 275 6.37 -14.21 -15.28
CA GLY A 275 5.22 -14.85 -14.65
C GLY A 275 3.91 -14.06 -14.75
N GLY A 276 3.83 -13.07 -15.64
CA GLY A 276 2.61 -12.31 -15.89
C GLY A 276 1.45 -13.19 -16.35
N VAL A 277 0.28 -13.01 -15.72
CA VAL A 277 -0.92 -13.78 -16.04
C VAL A 277 -1.56 -13.26 -17.33
N PRO A 278 -1.78 -14.09 -18.38
CA PRO A 278 -2.31 -13.66 -19.67
C PRO A 278 -3.63 -12.87 -19.57
N TYR A 279 -4.54 -13.25 -18.66
CA TYR A 279 -5.81 -12.54 -18.45
C TYR A 279 -5.64 -11.15 -17.84
N GLN A 280 -4.64 -10.94 -16.97
CA GLN A 280 -4.33 -9.61 -16.43
C GLN A 280 -3.78 -8.69 -17.51
N ILE A 281 -2.88 -9.21 -18.35
CA ILE A 281 -2.33 -8.48 -19.49
C ILE A 281 -3.46 -8.10 -20.46
N LEU A 282 -4.37 -9.03 -20.78
CA LEU A 282 -5.55 -8.73 -21.59
C LEU A 282 -6.42 -7.64 -20.97
N GLY A 283 -6.63 -7.67 -19.64
CA GLY A 283 -7.37 -6.64 -18.91
C GLY A 283 -6.72 -5.25 -19.02
N GLN A 284 -5.38 -5.17 -18.93
CA GLN A 284 -4.62 -3.92 -19.13
C GLN A 284 -4.76 -3.39 -20.56
N LEU A 285 -4.70 -4.26 -21.57
CA LEU A 285 -4.90 -3.88 -22.97
C LEU A 285 -6.33 -3.40 -23.21
N ALA A 286 -7.33 -4.03 -22.60
CA ALA A 286 -8.73 -3.60 -22.67
C ALA A 286 -8.94 -2.24 -22.02
N TRP A 287 -8.33 -1.99 -20.87
CA TRP A 287 -8.34 -0.67 -20.23
C TRP A 287 -7.69 0.39 -21.13
N TYR A 288 -6.53 0.10 -21.71
CA TYR A 288 -5.83 1.00 -22.62
C TYR A 288 -6.72 1.40 -23.82
N VAL A 289 -7.41 0.45 -24.43
CA VAL A 289 -8.29 0.72 -25.56
C VAL A 289 -9.46 1.62 -25.17
N ARG A 290 -10.08 1.38 -24.00
CA ARG A 290 -11.22 2.17 -23.51
C ARG A 290 -10.85 3.59 -23.11
N GLU A 291 -9.73 3.75 -22.39
CA GLU A 291 -9.39 5.03 -21.75
C GLU A 291 -8.42 5.87 -22.60
N LYS A 292 -7.38 5.25 -23.15
CA LYS A 292 -6.32 5.98 -23.85
C LYS A 292 -6.53 6.05 -25.34
N MET A 293 -6.81 4.90 -25.98
CA MET A 293 -7.01 4.86 -27.44
C MET A 293 -8.28 5.60 -27.83
N ALA A 294 -9.36 5.50 -27.06
CA ALA A 294 -10.60 6.22 -27.31
C ALA A 294 -10.41 7.75 -27.31
N ALA A 295 -9.54 8.27 -26.43
CA ALA A 295 -9.22 9.69 -26.38
C ALA A 295 -8.32 10.15 -27.52
N MET A 296 -7.36 9.31 -27.97
CA MET A 296 -6.38 9.68 -29.00
C MET A 296 -6.81 9.35 -30.43
N ASN A 297 -7.45 8.20 -30.62
CA ASN A 297 -7.80 7.65 -31.95
C ASN A 297 -9.15 6.93 -31.92
N PRO A 298 -10.29 7.65 -31.77
CA PRO A 298 -11.61 7.06 -31.60
C PRO A 298 -12.04 6.15 -32.79
N ASN A 299 -11.57 6.43 -33.99
CA ASN A 299 -11.91 5.64 -35.19
C ASN A 299 -11.34 4.22 -35.16
N ARG A 300 -10.31 3.97 -34.34
CA ARG A 300 -9.69 2.64 -34.20
C ARG A 300 -10.31 1.78 -33.12
N VAL A 301 -11.08 2.37 -32.24
CA VAL A 301 -11.68 1.70 -31.09
C VAL A 301 -12.55 0.50 -31.46
N PRO A 302 -13.47 0.58 -32.49
CA PRO A 302 -14.29 -0.56 -32.83
C PRO A 302 -13.49 -1.80 -33.26
N ALA A 303 -12.47 -1.64 -34.09
CA ALA A 303 -11.59 -2.73 -34.50
C ALA A 303 -10.74 -3.29 -33.34
N ALA A 304 -10.29 -2.41 -32.45
CA ALA A 304 -9.54 -2.80 -31.27
C ALA A 304 -10.39 -3.60 -30.27
N ILE A 305 -11.66 -3.22 -30.08
CA ILE A 305 -12.61 -3.95 -29.21
C ILE A 305 -12.88 -5.35 -29.81
N GLU A 306 -13.07 -5.44 -31.13
CA GLU A 306 -13.29 -6.73 -31.79
C GLU A 306 -12.10 -7.66 -31.65
N ALA A 307 -10.86 -7.12 -31.76
CA ALA A 307 -9.63 -7.87 -31.57
C ALA A 307 -9.50 -8.36 -30.12
N LEU A 308 -9.81 -7.51 -29.13
CA LEU A 308 -9.82 -7.86 -27.72
C LEU A 308 -10.84 -8.97 -27.42
N PHE A 309 -12.08 -8.82 -27.90
CA PHE A 309 -13.15 -9.80 -27.68
C PHE A 309 -12.79 -11.17 -28.28
N ARG A 310 -12.27 -11.19 -29.50
CA ARG A 310 -11.79 -12.42 -30.14
C ARG A 310 -10.70 -13.09 -29.32
N THR A 311 -9.70 -12.31 -28.85
CA THR A 311 -8.60 -12.83 -28.05
C THR A 311 -9.08 -13.36 -26.70
N ASP A 312 -10.02 -12.68 -26.04
CA ASP A 312 -10.64 -13.14 -24.78
C ASP A 312 -11.37 -14.48 -24.98
N LEU A 313 -12.13 -14.60 -26.06
CA LEU A 313 -12.85 -15.84 -26.39
C LEU A 313 -11.87 -17.01 -26.65
N GLU A 314 -10.81 -16.76 -27.41
CA GLU A 314 -9.81 -17.77 -27.74
C GLU A 314 -9.02 -18.21 -26.48
N LEU A 315 -8.66 -17.28 -25.60
CA LEU A 315 -8.02 -17.60 -24.31
C LEU A 315 -8.91 -18.47 -23.41
N LYS A 316 -10.23 -18.23 -23.42
CA LYS A 316 -11.20 -18.99 -22.60
C LYS A 316 -11.56 -20.35 -23.22
N SER A 317 -11.49 -20.49 -24.53
CA SER A 317 -11.87 -21.71 -25.25
C SER A 317 -10.73 -22.69 -25.51
N SER A 318 -9.56 -22.49 -24.92
CA SER A 318 -8.35 -23.30 -25.18
C SER A 318 -7.89 -23.30 -26.65
N GLY A 319 -8.19 -22.22 -27.37
CA GLY A 319 -7.95 -22.12 -28.82
C GLY A 319 -6.50 -21.87 -29.24
N GLY A 320 -5.51 -21.96 -28.35
CA GLY A 320 -4.11 -21.74 -28.72
C GLY A 320 -3.21 -21.38 -27.55
N ASP A 321 -1.91 -21.19 -27.86
CA ASP A 321 -0.93 -20.69 -26.90
C ASP A 321 -1.27 -19.24 -26.48
N PRO A 322 -1.51 -18.97 -25.20
CA PRO A 322 -1.81 -17.64 -24.71
C PRO A 322 -0.81 -16.55 -25.14
N ARG A 323 0.47 -16.92 -25.26
CA ARG A 323 1.51 -16.02 -25.75
C ARG A 323 1.25 -15.57 -27.18
N VAL A 324 0.99 -16.51 -28.06
CA VAL A 324 0.74 -16.24 -29.48
C VAL A 324 -0.53 -15.39 -29.68
N LEU A 325 -1.57 -15.66 -28.89
CA LEU A 325 -2.83 -14.91 -28.95
C LEU A 325 -2.62 -13.45 -28.53
N LEU A 326 -1.85 -13.21 -27.45
CA LEU A 326 -1.52 -11.85 -26.99
C LEU A 326 -0.56 -11.13 -27.96
N GLU A 327 0.42 -11.82 -28.52
CA GLU A 327 1.33 -11.25 -29.52
C GLU A 327 0.57 -10.76 -30.76
N ARG A 328 -0.38 -11.57 -31.26
CA ARG A 328 -1.27 -11.19 -32.36
C ARG A 328 -2.09 -9.94 -32.01
N LEU A 329 -2.71 -9.91 -30.82
CA LEU A 329 -3.47 -8.76 -30.36
C LEU A 329 -2.62 -7.49 -30.30
N VAL A 330 -1.42 -7.56 -29.72
CA VAL A 330 -0.49 -6.43 -29.63
C VAL A 330 -0.13 -5.88 -31.01
N VAL A 331 0.15 -6.76 -31.98
CA VAL A 331 0.43 -6.35 -33.37
C VAL A 331 -0.77 -5.64 -33.98
N GLU A 332 -1.99 -6.16 -33.78
CA GLU A 332 -3.23 -5.54 -34.29
C GLU A 332 -3.47 -4.16 -33.64
N LEU A 333 -3.23 -4.02 -32.35
CA LEU A 333 -3.33 -2.75 -31.63
C LEU A 333 -2.25 -1.73 -32.04
N CYS A 334 -1.11 -2.15 -32.58
CA CYS A 334 -0.06 -1.26 -33.09
C CYS A 334 -0.28 -0.81 -34.55
N ARG A 335 -1.13 -1.50 -35.33
CA ARG A 335 -1.40 -1.10 -36.73
C ARG A 335 -1.97 0.31 -36.73
N ARG A 336 -1.48 1.15 -37.65
CA ARG A 336 -1.93 2.54 -37.81
C ARG A 336 -3.25 2.62 -38.57
#